data_2bddadbd0f909366bcd35ccd6bedb5bd
#
_entry.id   2bddadbd0f909366bcd35ccd6bedb5bd
#
_cell.length_a   1.000
_cell.length_b   1.000
_cell.length_c   1.000
_cell.angle_alpha   90.00
_cell.angle_beta   90.00
_cell.angle_gamma   90.00
#
_symmetry.space_group_name_H-M   'P 1'
#
loop_
_entity.id
_entity.type
_entity.pdbx_description
1 polymer ?
#
loop_
_entity_poly.entity_id
_entity_poly.type
_entity_poly.pdbx_seq_one_letter_code
_entity_poly.pdbx_strand_id
1 'polypeptide(L)'
;LLVRQPRFPIAEHSSLEIPAGILDWSLDYQKIALAELKEEAELDVSSEELIDLTAFYYSKNEEGFAASCGLLDEKIRIFAVERNVSKEELSRLDGKEQSYTEEEEWIRTEVLPYEEAARLFVDGKNLIALFMYERYLESKGRLQKSAILPPQTL
;
A
#
# COMPACT_ATOMS: atom_id res chain seq x y z
N LEU A 1 -4.20 6.78 -1.58
CA LEU A 1 -4.03 6.39 -2.97
C LEU A 1 -3.84 4.88 -3.04
N LEU A 2 -4.54 4.23 -3.95
CA LEU A 2 -4.59 2.79 -4.16
C LEU A 2 -4.50 2.51 -5.66
N VAL A 3 -4.34 1.24 -6.01
CA VAL A 3 -4.37 0.75 -7.37
C VAL A 3 -5.42 -0.36 -7.52
N ARG A 4 -6.01 -0.46 -8.70
CA ARG A 4 -6.84 -1.59 -9.11
C ARG A 4 -6.15 -2.35 -10.21
N GLN A 5 -6.09 -3.66 -10.06
CA GLN A 5 -5.49 -4.55 -11.05
C GLN A 5 -6.16 -5.94 -11.02
N PRO A 6 -6.11 -6.71 -12.12
CA PRO A 6 -6.64 -8.06 -12.14
C PRO A 6 -5.74 -9.02 -11.36
N ARG A 7 -6.37 -9.95 -10.62
CA ARG A 7 -5.68 -11.01 -9.86
C ARG A 7 -6.24 -12.38 -10.23
N PHE A 8 -5.68 -12.99 -11.23
CA PHE A 8 -6.11 -14.29 -11.77
C PHE A 8 -6.17 -15.43 -10.74
N PRO A 9 -5.19 -15.56 -9.79
CA PRO A 9 -5.22 -16.66 -8.84
C PRO A 9 -6.47 -16.70 -7.94
N ILE A 10 -7.09 -15.56 -7.71
CA ILE A 10 -8.31 -15.44 -6.88
C ILE A 10 -9.54 -15.11 -7.74
N ALA A 11 -9.42 -15.17 -9.08
CA ALA A 11 -10.47 -14.84 -10.04
C ALA A 11 -11.05 -13.42 -9.85
N GLU A 12 -10.25 -12.48 -9.38
CA GLU A 12 -10.65 -11.09 -9.18
C GLU A 12 -10.23 -10.24 -10.39
N HIS A 13 -11.20 -9.61 -11.03
CA HIS A 13 -10.94 -8.78 -12.21
C HIS A 13 -10.47 -7.37 -11.88
N SER A 14 -10.64 -6.92 -10.64
CA SER A 14 -10.33 -5.55 -10.21
C SER A 14 -10.05 -5.49 -8.72
N SER A 15 -8.99 -6.16 -8.28
CA SER A 15 -8.52 -6.15 -6.90
C SER A 15 -8.06 -4.74 -6.51
N LEU A 16 -8.50 -4.27 -5.34
CA LEU A 16 -8.08 -2.99 -4.78
C LEU A 16 -6.90 -3.22 -3.85
N GLU A 17 -5.76 -2.59 -4.16
CA GLU A 17 -4.50 -2.85 -3.47
C GLU A 17 -3.72 -1.55 -3.18
N ILE A 18 -2.80 -1.61 -2.24
CA ILE A 18 -1.71 -0.62 -2.16
C ILE A 18 -0.73 -0.87 -3.30
N PRO A 19 -0.07 0.18 -3.86
CA PRO A 19 1.01 0.00 -4.83
C PRO A 19 2.08 -0.96 -4.29
N ALA A 20 2.54 -1.89 -5.11
CA ALA A 20 3.48 -2.91 -4.67
C ALA A 20 4.27 -3.52 -5.82
N GLY A 21 5.57 -3.64 -5.65
CA GLY A 21 6.47 -4.29 -6.60
C GLY A 21 7.32 -5.39 -5.99
N ILE A 22 7.97 -6.13 -6.85
CA ILE A 22 8.85 -7.22 -6.48
C ILE A 22 10.28 -6.67 -6.32
N LEU A 23 10.94 -7.06 -5.23
CA LEU A 23 12.32 -6.68 -4.96
C LEU A 23 13.24 -7.33 -5.99
N ASP A 24 14.04 -6.51 -6.64
CA ASP A 24 15.10 -6.95 -7.55
C ASP A 24 16.35 -7.46 -6.80
N TRP A 25 17.39 -7.80 -7.54
CA TRP A 25 18.67 -8.27 -6.99
C TRP A 25 19.42 -7.22 -6.14
N SER A 26 19.00 -5.95 -6.18
CA SER A 26 19.65 -4.87 -5.42
C SER A 26 19.38 -4.92 -3.92
N LEU A 27 18.31 -5.59 -3.50
CA LEU A 27 17.82 -5.66 -2.13
C LEU A 27 17.54 -4.27 -1.51
N ASP A 28 17.31 -3.25 -2.33
CA ASP A 28 17.00 -1.90 -1.89
C ASP A 28 15.49 -1.67 -1.89
N TYR A 29 14.85 -1.98 -0.78
CA TYR A 29 13.40 -1.84 -0.60
C TYR A 29 12.89 -0.43 -0.83
N GLN A 30 13.64 0.59 -0.41
CA GLN A 30 13.21 1.99 -0.58
C GLN A 30 13.23 2.38 -2.04
N LYS A 31 14.27 2.00 -2.76
CA LYS A 31 14.41 2.28 -4.19
C LYS A 31 13.27 1.67 -4.98
N ILE A 32 12.92 0.39 -4.71
CA ILE A 32 11.80 -0.26 -5.37
C ILE A 32 10.47 0.42 -5.01
N ALA A 33 10.21 0.70 -3.72
CA ALA A 33 8.99 1.39 -3.33
C ALA A 33 8.80 2.75 -4.01
N LEU A 34 9.89 3.50 -4.21
CA LEU A 34 9.86 4.78 -4.95
C LEU A 34 9.60 4.58 -6.45
N ALA A 35 10.21 3.54 -7.05
CA ALA A 35 9.99 3.21 -8.45
C ALA A 35 8.54 2.83 -8.69
N GLU A 36 7.97 1.95 -7.87
CA GLU A 36 6.58 1.51 -7.98
C GLU A 36 5.58 2.66 -7.80
N LEU A 37 5.79 3.54 -6.82
CA LEU A 37 4.94 4.73 -6.65
C LEU A 37 4.96 5.62 -7.90
N LYS A 38 6.11 5.72 -8.56
CA LYS A 38 6.23 6.50 -9.80
C LYS A 38 5.61 5.78 -10.98
N GLU A 39 5.80 4.48 -11.09
CA GLU A 39 5.29 3.66 -12.19
C GLU A 39 3.79 3.44 -12.07
N GLU A 40 3.30 2.90 -10.97
CA GLU A 40 1.89 2.57 -10.79
C GLU A 40 0.98 3.78 -10.48
N ALA A 41 1.52 4.85 -9.87
CA ALA A 41 0.72 5.98 -9.41
C ALA A 41 1.15 7.34 -9.97
N GLU A 42 2.22 7.41 -10.78
CA GLU A 42 2.88 8.65 -11.22
C GLU A 42 3.15 9.64 -10.07
N LEU A 43 3.43 9.10 -8.90
CA LEU A 43 3.70 9.87 -7.71
C LEU A 43 5.22 9.97 -7.51
N ASP A 44 5.77 11.16 -7.74
CA ASP A 44 7.18 11.43 -7.51
C ASP A 44 7.40 11.74 -6.03
N VAL A 45 8.12 10.86 -5.34
CA VAL A 45 8.36 10.88 -3.89
C VAL A 45 9.86 10.78 -3.62
N SER A 46 10.36 11.56 -2.68
CA SER A 46 11.75 11.44 -2.23
C SER A 46 11.89 10.38 -1.13
N SER A 47 13.11 9.88 -0.93
CA SER A 47 13.39 8.87 0.12
C SER A 47 13.09 9.38 1.53
N GLU A 48 13.21 10.69 1.77
CA GLU A 48 12.94 11.33 3.05
C GLU A 48 11.45 11.38 3.39
N GLU A 49 10.57 11.28 2.39
CA GLU A 49 9.11 11.24 2.57
C GLU A 49 8.61 9.82 2.90
N LEU A 50 9.43 8.77 2.67
CA LEU A 50 9.06 7.41 3.00
C LEU A 50 9.11 7.15 4.51
N ILE A 51 8.01 6.70 5.04
CA ILE A 51 7.88 6.22 6.42
C ILE A 51 7.98 4.70 6.38
N ASP A 52 9.07 4.13 6.87
CA ASP A 52 9.22 2.68 6.97
C ASP A 52 8.39 2.12 8.13
N LEU A 53 7.17 1.68 7.83
CA LEU A 53 6.24 1.12 8.80
C LEU A 53 6.73 -0.24 9.35
N THR A 54 7.42 -1.02 8.53
CA THR A 54 7.97 -2.31 8.95
C THR A 54 9.08 -2.13 9.96
N ALA A 55 10.04 -1.24 9.70
CA ALA A 55 11.09 -0.92 10.66
C ALA A 55 10.53 -0.29 11.95
N PHE A 56 9.53 0.58 11.83
CA PHE A 56 8.84 1.15 12.98
C PHE A 56 8.21 0.07 13.87
N TYR A 57 7.52 -0.90 13.26
CA TYR A 57 6.78 -1.93 14.00
C TYR A 57 7.71 -3.02 14.58
N TYR A 58 8.67 -3.49 13.81
CA TYR A 58 9.52 -4.64 14.16
C TYR A 58 10.92 -4.27 14.63
N SER A 59 11.27 -3.06 14.85
CA SER A 59 12.53 -2.49 15.38
C SER A 59 13.88 -3.19 15.06
N LYS A 60 13.88 -4.47 14.64
CA LYS A 60 15.06 -5.30 14.31
C LYS A 60 14.88 -6.18 13.08
N ASN A 61 13.74 -6.09 12.40
CA ASN A 61 13.47 -6.88 11.21
C ASN A 61 13.83 -6.09 9.96
N GLU A 62 14.95 -6.39 9.36
CA GLU A 62 15.43 -5.74 8.14
C GLU A 62 14.81 -6.34 6.86
N GLU A 63 14.29 -7.58 6.94
CA GLU A 63 13.79 -8.31 5.77
C GLU A 63 12.29 -8.12 5.50
N GLY A 64 11.50 -7.69 6.48
CA GLY A 64 10.05 -7.65 6.38
C GLY A 64 9.34 -8.78 7.13
N PHE A 65 8.03 -8.90 6.94
CA PHE A 65 7.22 -9.99 7.52
C PHE A 65 6.84 -11.01 6.44
N ALA A 66 6.58 -12.26 6.86
CA ALA A 66 6.12 -13.29 5.95
C ALA A 66 4.61 -13.20 5.74
N ALA A 67 4.15 -13.21 4.49
CA ALA A 67 2.72 -13.19 4.16
C ALA A 67 2.01 -14.47 4.62
N SER A 68 2.64 -15.63 4.44
CA SER A 68 2.11 -16.94 4.84
C SER A 68 3.26 -17.93 5.06
N CYS A 69 3.75 -18.04 6.30
CA CYS A 69 4.93 -18.87 6.63
C CYS A 69 4.81 -20.35 6.25
N GLY A 70 3.59 -20.86 6.09
CA GLY A 70 3.35 -22.27 5.75
C GLY A 70 3.29 -22.57 4.26
N LEU A 71 3.19 -21.55 3.40
CA LEU A 71 2.94 -21.70 1.97
C LEU A 71 3.94 -20.95 1.09
N LEU A 72 4.42 -19.80 1.55
CA LEU A 72 5.23 -18.86 0.76
C LEU A 72 6.49 -18.49 1.53
N ASP A 73 7.56 -18.28 0.80
CA ASP A 73 8.81 -17.67 1.28
C ASP A 73 8.84 -16.15 1.08
N GLU A 74 7.73 -15.57 0.64
CA GLU A 74 7.55 -14.14 0.41
C GLU A 74 7.78 -13.33 1.69
N LYS A 75 8.57 -12.26 1.55
CA LYS A 75 8.79 -11.24 2.58
C LYS A 75 8.27 -9.91 2.10
N ILE A 76 7.47 -9.25 2.92
CA ILE A 76 6.82 -7.97 2.59
C ILE A 76 7.37 -6.89 3.50
N ARG A 77 7.79 -5.77 2.92
CA ARG A 77 8.15 -4.54 3.62
C ARG A 77 7.21 -3.42 3.23
N ILE A 78 6.67 -2.72 4.21
CA ILE A 78 5.64 -1.71 4.00
C ILE A 78 6.18 -0.34 4.33
N PHE A 79 5.94 0.58 3.40
CA PHE A 79 6.21 2.01 3.55
C PHE A 79 4.91 2.80 3.48
N ALA A 80 4.90 3.99 4.04
CA ALA A 80 3.83 4.96 3.87
C ALA A 80 4.40 6.30 3.44
N VAL A 81 3.58 7.09 2.76
CA VAL A 81 3.84 8.50 2.42
C VAL A 81 2.67 9.33 2.93
N GLU A 82 2.97 10.39 3.63
CA GLU A 82 1.99 11.39 4.04
C GLU A 82 2.23 12.69 3.29
N ARG A 83 1.26 13.12 2.51
CA ARG A 83 1.38 14.35 1.72
C ARG A 83 0.08 15.14 1.73
N ASN A 84 0.17 16.44 1.91
CA ASN A 84 -0.95 17.33 1.67
C ASN A 84 -1.00 17.64 0.17
N VAL A 85 -2.13 17.37 -0.45
CA VAL A 85 -2.35 17.57 -1.89
C VAL A 85 -3.55 18.47 -2.13
N SER A 86 -3.55 19.20 -3.24
CA SER A 86 -4.69 20.00 -3.66
C SER A 86 -5.83 19.12 -4.19
N LYS A 87 -7.04 19.70 -4.30
CA LYS A 87 -8.17 18.98 -4.93
C LYS A 87 -7.91 18.65 -6.39
N GLU A 88 -7.23 19.53 -7.09
CA GLU A 88 -6.83 19.37 -8.48
C GLU A 88 -5.86 18.19 -8.62
N GLU A 89 -4.90 18.07 -7.72
CA GLU A 89 -3.96 16.96 -7.69
C GLU A 89 -4.66 15.63 -7.36
N LEU A 90 -5.56 15.61 -6.37
CA LEU A 90 -6.39 14.43 -6.09
C LEU A 90 -7.18 13.98 -7.31
N SER A 91 -7.83 14.93 -8.02
CA SER A 91 -8.60 14.61 -9.24
C SER A 91 -7.71 14.10 -10.37
N ARG A 92 -6.44 14.50 -10.42
CA ARG A 92 -5.49 14.01 -11.41
C ARG A 92 -5.00 12.59 -11.09
N LEU A 93 -4.87 12.27 -9.80
CA LEU A 93 -4.44 10.95 -9.34
C LEU A 93 -5.55 9.90 -9.38
N ASP A 94 -6.82 10.32 -9.28
CA ASP A 94 -7.95 9.40 -9.23
C ASP A 94 -8.38 8.93 -10.61
N GLY A 95 -8.57 7.63 -10.76
CA GLY A 95 -9.08 7.01 -11.99
C GLY A 95 -8.10 6.97 -13.16
N LYS A 96 -6.82 7.21 -12.93
CA LYS A 96 -5.82 7.20 -13.99
C LYS A 96 -5.47 5.77 -14.38
N GLU A 97 -5.59 5.48 -15.66
CA GLU A 97 -5.24 4.18 -16.23
C GLU A 97 -3.79 4.19 -16.73
N GLN A 98 -3.07 3.15 -16.40
CA GLN A 98 -1.73 2.90 -16.89
C GLN A 98 -1.66 1.48 -17.45
N SER A 99 -1.06 1.35 -18.61
CA SER A 99 -0.78 0.06 -19.22
C SER A 99 0.72 -0.02 -19.52
N TYR A 100 1.40 -0.94 -18.87
CA TYR A 100 2.79 -1.23 -19.16
C TYR A 100 2.87 -2.26 -20.26
N THR A 101 3.32 -1.84 -21.45
CA THR A 101 3.37 -2.68 -22.65
C THR A 101 4.42 -3.79 -22.55
N GLU A 102 5.39 -3.68 -21.66
CA GLU A 102 6.43 -4.69 -21.48
C GLU A 102 5.99 -5.85 -20.56
N GLU A 103 5.05 -5.60 -19.63
CA GLU A 103 4.58 -6.58 -18.64
C GLU A 103 3.12 -6.99 -18.83
N GLU A 104 2.42 -6.43 -19.83
CA GLU A 104 0.98 -6.66 -20.07
C GLU A 104 0.11 -6.35 -18.84
N GLU A 105 0.60 -5.49 -17.93
CA GLU A 105 -0.13 -5.09 -16.73
C GLU A 105 -1.08 -3.93 -17.03
N TRP A 106 -2.30 -4.06 -16.52
CA TRP A 106 -3.29 -2.98 -16.52
C TRP A 106 -3.54 -2.54 -15.09
N ILE A 107 -3.19 -1.29 -14.80
CA ILE A 107 -3.32 -0.70 -13.47
C ILE A 107 -4.13 0.59 -13.57
N ARG A 108 -5.05 0.77 -12.63
CA ARG A 108 -5.80 2.00 -12.48
C ARG A 108 -5.68 2.53 -11.07
N THR A 109 -5.29 3.80 -10.92
CA THR A 109 -5.23 4.44 -9.61
C THR A 109 -6.64 4.74 -9.07
N GLU A 110 -6.79 4.70 -7.76
CA GLU A 110 -8.02 5.05 -7.05
C GLU A 110 -7.72 5.80 -5.75
N VAL A 111 -8.40 6.93 -5.54
CA VAL A 111 -8.28 7.71 -4.32
C VAL A 111 -9.55 7.53 -3.49
N LEU A 112 -9.42 6.90 -2.34
CA LEU A 112 -10.55 6.63 -1.44
C LEU A 112 -10.33 7.24 -0.05
N PRO A 113 -11.42 7.60 0.65
CA PRO A 113 -11.37 7.85 2.08
C PRO A 113 -10.82 6.62 2.83
N TYR A 114 -10.08 6.86 3.90
CA TYR A 114 -9.41 5.80 4.66
C TYR A 114 -10.36 4.69 5.13
N GLU A 115 -11.50 5.07 5.73
CA GLU A 115 -12.49 4.13 6.25
C GLU A 115 -13.17 3.31 5.15
N GLU A 116 -13.29 3.85 3.96
CA GLU A 116 -13.84 3.16 2.80
C GLU A 116 -12.84 2.14 2.28
N ALA A 117 -11.60 2.54 2.08
CA ALA A 117 -10.50 1.65 1.66
C ALA A 117 -10.36 0.45 2.61
N ALA A 118 -10.38 0.69 3.92
CA ALA A 118 -10.24 -0.33 4.95
C ALA A 118 -11.30 -1.45 4.87
N ARG A 119 -12.50 -1.12 4.35
CA ARG A 119 -13.61 -2.09 4.20
C ARG A 119 -13.57 -2.86 2.89
N LEU A 120 -12.89 -2.34 1.90
CA LEU A 120 -12.81 -2.93 0.56
C LEU A 120 -11.62 -3.86 0.38
N PHE A 121 -10.64 -3.81 1.27
CA PHE A 121 -9.47 -4.67 1.18
C PHE A 121 -9.79 -6.15 1.42
N VAL A 122 -9.38 -6.98 0.48
CA VAL A 122 -9.46 -8.44 0.58
C VAL A 122 -8.08 -9.09 0.72
N ASP A 123 -7.02 -8.38 0.37
CA ASP A 123 -5.65 -8.85 0.45
C ASP A 123 -5.05 -8.59 1.85
N GLY A 124 -4.38 -9.59 2.41
CA GLY A 124 -3.78 -9.53 3.75
C GLY A 124 -2.70 -8.46 3.89
N LYS A 125 -1.89 -8.19 2.84
CA LYS A 125 -0.86 -7.13 2.90
C LYS A 125 -1.47 -5.76 3.13
N ASN A 126 -2.62 -5.48 2.53
CA ASN A 126 -3.32 -4.21 2.69
C ASN A 126 -3.83 -4.02 4.13
N LEU A 127 -4.41 -5.08 4.73
CA LEU A 127 -4.89 -5.05 6.12
C LEU A 127 -3.72 -4.87 7.11
N ILE A 128 -2.60 -5.52 6.86
CA ILE A 128 -1.39 -5.37 7.68
C ILE A 128 -0.81 -3.96 7.53
N ALA A 129 -0.81 -3.39 6.32
CA ALA A 129 -0.38 -2.02 6.08
C ALA A 129 -1.22 -1.01 6.88
N LEU A 130 -2.55 -1.15 6.85
CA LEU A 130 -3.44 -0.32 7.67
C LEU A 130 -3.13 -0.46 9.15
N PHE A 131 -3.02 -1.69 9.65
CA PHE A 131 -2.71 -1.96 11.04
C PHE A 131 -1.39 -1.31 11.48
N MET A 132 -0.31 -1.45 10.70
CA MET A 132 0.98 -0.83 11.00
C MET A 132 0.90 0.70 10.97
N TYR A 133 0.17 1.26 10.01
CA TYR A 133 -0.03 2.69 9.90
C TYR A 133 -0.83 3.26 11.08
N GLU A 134 -1.87 2.58 11.53
CA GLU A 134 -2.61 2.97 12.74
C GLU A 134 -1.72 2.96 13.98
N ARG A 135 -0.87 1.94 14.15
CA ARG A 135 0.11 1.91 15.25
C ARG A 135 1.10 3.07 15.18
N TYR A 136 1.52 3.42 13.97
CA TYR A 136 2.36 4.59 13.76
C TYR A 136 1.62 5.89 14.16
N LEU A 137 0.39 6.09 13.70
CA LEU A 137 -0.43 7.26 14.05
C LEU A 137 -0.69 7.36 15.56
N GLU A 138 -0.98 6.25 16.23
CA GLU A 138 -1.13 6.21 17.70
C GLU A 138 0.14 6.66 18.40
N SER A 139 1.31 6.21 17.94
CA SER A 139 2.60 6.61 18.52
C SER A 139 2.87 8.11 18.39
N LYS A 140 2.27 8.75 17.39
CA LYS A 140 2.34 10.20 17.16
C LYS A 140 1.22 10.98 17.86
N GLY A 141 0.34 10.30 18.61
CA GLY A 141 -0.84 10.94 19.24
C GLY A 141 -1.90 11.43 18.24
N ARG A 142 -1.86 10.94 17.01
CA ARG A 142 -2.76 11.35 15.91
C ARG A 142 -3.99 10.43 15.76
N LEU A 143 -4.00 9.30 16.44
CA LEU A 143 -5.12 8.36 16.51
C LEU A 143 -5.37 8.01 17.98
N GLN A 144 -6.63 8.03 18.42
CA GLN A 144 -7.01 7.54 19.73
C GLN A 144 -7.23 6.02 19.71
N LYS A 145 -6.75 5.32 20.74
CA LYS A 145 -6.94 3.87 20.88
C LYS A 145 -8.42 3.52 20.98
N SER A 146 -9.13 3.32 19.90
CA SER A 146 -10.41 2.59 19.91
C SER A 146 -11.24 2.67 18.63
N ALA A 147 -10.70 2.96 17.51
CA ALA A 147 -11.45 2.81 16.28
C ALA A 147 -11.35 1.37 15.73
N ILE A 148 -11.73 0.39 16.54
CA ILE A 148 -12.28 -0.84 15.95
C ILE A 148 -13.55 -0.37 15.25
N LEU A 149 -13.59 -0.50 13.92
CA LEU A 149 -14.76 -0.15 13.11
C LEU A 149 -16.00 -0.78 13.76
N PRO A 150 -17.03 -0.01 14.10
CA PRO A 150 -18.23 -0.59 14.69
C PRO A 150 -18.81 -1.61 13.70
N PRO A 151 -19.37 -2.74 14.20
CA PRO A 151 -20.02 -3.72 13.35
C PRO A 151 -21.11 -3.01 12.54
N GLN A 152 -21.11 -3.22 11.23
CA GLN A 152 -22.22 -2.75 10.40
C GLN A 152 -23.45 -3.52 10.87
N THR A 153 -24.50 -2.83 11.27
CA THR A 153 -25.85 -3.39 11.34
C THR A 153 -26.23 -3.76 9.90
N LEU A 154 -26.27 -5.06 9.64
CA LEU A 154 -26.85 -5.65 8.44
C LEU A 154 -28.31 -5.30 8.33
#